data_7c0e09e1df49a00661c408ab51b33c74
#
_entry.id   7c0e09e1df49a00661c408ab51b33c74
#
_cell.length_a   1.000
_cell.length_b   1.000
_cell.length_c   1.000
_cell.angle_alpha   90.00
_cell.angle_beta   90.00
_cell.angle_gamma   90.00
#
_symmetry.space_group_name_H-M   'P 1'
#
loop_
_entity.id
_entity.type
_entity.pdbx_description
1 polymer ?
#
loop_
_entity_poly.entity_id
_entity_poly.type
_entity_poly.pdbx_seq_one_letter_code
_entity_poly.pdbx_strand_id
1 'polypeptide(L)'
;GAVQASANTGYLANAASSVNITLPTVPQIGDWVKVTGLGSGGWNILQNAGQRIGVSGLPGGLAVNWAASPIVGSWTGLASSSAGDRLVAVSASGELYTSANAGGNWSPRLIGQTWSSVASSSDGLKILAAVNGGSLYWSPDGGNSWLNDGTGRAWTAVASSADGNRLVATAYLGQIWTSSDGGLSWTARESNRAWRAVASSSDGRVLVAVTNGAQLYVSTDYGVSWTARANGQFWWSAAVSADGKTMFATVDTGAIWASTDFGTTWEPRTTNRDWRGVATSADGRWVVAATSGGTLSQSTDGGNTWRATADTGAWTAVASTADGSRYIAGKSGAAVYTGQRVLYTTTGATGGVSGGQNDALQLQYVGGGVFMPISYVSANLQFGVR
;
A
#
# COMPACT_ATOMS: atom_id res chain seq x y z
N GLY A 1 2.98 26.51 28.53
CA GLY A 1 3.11 27.87 28.00
C GLY A 1 2.94 27.91 26.49
N ALA A 2 2.65 29.09 25.94
CA ALA A 2 2.57 29.33 24.50
C ALA A 2 3.63 30.36 24.09
N VAL A 3 4.32 30.11 22.98
CA VAL A 3 5.40 30.96 22.45
C VAL A 3 5.20 31.15 20.96
N GLN A 4 5.24 32.42 20.48
CA GLN A 4 5.37 32.72 19.05
C GLN A 4 6.83 32.53 18.65
N ALA A 5 7.09 31.65 17.70
CA ALA A 5 8.46 31.38 17.28
C ALA A 5 9.05 32.54 16.46
N SER A 6 10.34 32.79 16.69
CA SER A 6 11.19 33.60 15.82
C SER A 6 11.85 32.71 14.76
N ALA A 7 12.12 33.27 13.59
CA ALA A 7 12.89 32.59 12.57
C ALA A 7 14.29 32.23 13.05
N ASN A 8 14.85 31.14 12.55
CA ASN A 8 16.22 30.69 12.80
C ASN A 8 16.52 30.44 14.30
N THR A 9 15.52 29.93 15.03
CA THR A 9 15.58 29.77 16.48
C THR A 9 15.26 28.34 16.91
N GLY A 10 16.03 27.84 17.91
CA GLY A 10 15.79 26.57 18.60
C GLY A 10 15.07 26.78 19.93
N TYR A 11 14.10 25.95 20.23
CA TYR A 11 13.27 25.96 21.44
C TYR A 11 13.48 24.67 22.24
N LEU A 12 13.69 24.81 23.54
CA LEU A 12 13.74 23.71 24.48
C LEU A 12 12.41 23.64 25.25
N ALA A 13 11.61 22.61 25.00
CA ALA A 13 10.37 22.38 25.72
C ALA A 13 10.64 21.58 27.00
N ASN A 14 10.96 22.31 28.08
CA ASN A 14 11.32 21.72 29.37
C ASN A 14 10.26 22.03 30.44
N ALA A 15 9.08 21.45 30.29
CA ALA A 15 8.00 21.60 31.26
C ALA A 15 7.31 20.24 31.52
N ALA A 16 6.62 20.14 32.65
CA ALA A 16 5.80 19.00 33.00
C ALA A 16 4.44 18.99 32.23
N SER A 17 4.04 20.16 31.67
CA SER A 17 2.87 20.30 30.78
C SER A 17 3.34 20.59 29.36
N SER A 18 2.48 20.31 28.38
CA SER A 18 2.80 20.51 26.96
C SER A 18 3.10 21.99 26.65
N VAL A 19 4.18 22.23 25.88
CA VAL A 19 4.61 23.56 25.44
C VAL A 19 4.14 23.79 24.01
N ASN A 20 3.36 24.86 23.78
CA ASN A 20 2.90 25.24 22.45
C ASN A 20 3.84 26.26 21.82
N ILE A 21 4.34 26.00 20.62
CA ILE A 21 5.25 26.85 19.84
C ILE A 21 4.59 27.11 18.51
N THR A 22 4.13 28.35 18.28
CA THR A 22 3.50 28.74 17.01
C THR A 22 4.57 29.19 16.02
N LEU A 23 4.52 28.70 14.79
CA LEU A 23 5.46 29.05 13.71
C LEU A 23 5.54 30.56 13.45
N PRO A 24 6.66 31.10 12.92
CA PRO A 24 6.78 32.52 12.59
C PRO A 24 5.65 33.00 11.70
N THR A 25 5.13 34.21 11.94
CA THR A 25 4.02 34.81 11.18
C THR A 25 4.42 35.22 9.78
N VAL A 26 5.66 35.68 9.59
CA VAL A 26 6.20 36.20 8.32
C VAL A 26 7.56 35.57 8.05
N PRO A 27 7.59 34.25 7.73
CA PRO A 27 8.87 33.56 7.47
C PRO A 27 9.40 33.89 6.06
N GLN A 28 10.73 33.88 5.91
CA GLN A 28 11.41 33.95 4.63
C GLN A 28 11.84 32.55 4.19
N ILE A 29 11.93 32.30 2.88
CA ILE A 29 12.43 31.02 2.36
C ILE A 29 13.82 30.74 2.93
N GLY A 30 13.98 29.55 3.51
CA GLY A 30 15.20 29.13 4.21
C GLY A 30 15.15 29.30 5.74
N ASP A 31 14.24 30.10 6.28
CA ASP A 31 14.06 30.23 7.73
C ASP A 31 13.70 28.88 8.36
N TRP A 32 14.23 28.62 9.53
CA TRP A 32 13.98 27.39 10.24
C TRP A 32 13.52 27.59 11.70
N VAL A 33 12.83 26.61 12.22
CA VAL A 33 12.46 26.48 13.65
C VAL A 33 12.81 25.08 14.11
N LYS A 34 13.48 24.94 15.26
CA LYS A 34 13.77 23.65 15.88
C LYS A 34 13.12 23.59 17.25
N VAL A 35 12.47 22.46 17.55
CA VAL A 35 11.90 22.16 18.86
C VAL A 35 12.54 20.88 19.40
N THR A 36 12.95 20.89 20.68
CA THR A 36 13.48 19.71 21.37
C THR A 36 12.73 19.55 22.69
N GLY A 37 12.15 18.39 22.93
CA GLY A 37 11.45 18.04 24.16
C GLY A 37 12.42 17.52 25.21
N LEU A 38 12.54 18.25 26.31
CA LEU A 38 13.32 17.82 27.50
C LEU A 38 12.39 17.43 28.65
N GLY A 39 11.28 18.13 28.83
CA GLY A 39 10.31 17.88 29.88
C GLY A 39 9.28 16.79 29.51
N SER A 40 8.69 16.18 30.55
CA SER A 40 7.69 15.10 30.38
C SER A 40 6.39 15.54 29.71
N GLY A 41 6.09 16.85 29.67
CA GLY A 41 4.86 17.38 29.06
C GLY A 41 4.85 17.39 27.53
N GLY A 42 6.02 17.20 26.88
CA GLY A 42 6.15 17.25 25.43
C GLY A 42 5.92 18.65 24.83
N TRP A 43 5.68 18.71 23.53
CA TRP A 43 5.53 19.96 22.79
C TRP A 43 4.55 19.83 21.62
N ASN A 44 4.00 20.99 21.22
CA ASN A 44 3.22 21.15 19.99
C ASN A 44 3.82 22.28 19.17
N ILE A 45 4.06 22.05 17.87
CA ILE A 45 4.29 23.10 16.89
C ILE A 45 2.94 23.43 16.27
N LEU A 46 2.49 24.66 16.44
CA LEU A 46 1.23 25.19 15.90
C LEU A 46 1.50 26.11 14.70
N GLN A 47 0.50 26.28 13.88
CA GLN A 47 0.54 27.07 12.64
C GLN A 47 -0.23 28.35 12.75
N ASN A 48 0.14 29.34 11.93
CA ASN A 48 -0.70 30.53 11.69
C ASN A 48 -1.66 30.27 10.51
N ALA A 49 -2.58 31.21 10.29
CA ALA A 49 -3.47 31.16 9.13
C ALA A 49 -2.67 31.05 7.81
N GLY A 50 -3.09 30.16 6.93
CA GLY A 50 -2.43 29.91 5.64
C GLY A 50 -1.16 29.04 5.70
N GLN A 51 -0.67 28.66 6.89
CA GLN A 51 0.48 27.79 7.04
C GLN A 51 0.09 26.32 7.12
N ARG A 52 1.02 25.43 6.71
CA ARG A 52 0.94 23.98 6.86
C ARG A 52 2.33 23.37 6.98
N ILE A 53 2.43 22.21 7.62
CA ILE A 53 3.68 21.47 7.81
C ILE A 53 3.64 20.23 6.94
N GLY A 54 4.70 19.98 6.17
CA GLY A 54 4.90 18.72 5.47
C GLY A 54 5.13 17.58 6.47
N VAL A 55 4.40 16.47 6.33
CA VAL A 55 4.48 15.35 7.28
C VAL A 55 4.86 14.03 6.63
N SER A 56 5.05 14.03 5.32
CA SER A 56 5.33 12.82 4.52
C SER A 56 6.64 12.10 4.88
N GLY A 57 7.56 12.77 5.57
CA GLY A 57 8.83 12.19 6.01
C GLY A 57 8.94 11.96 7.52
N LEU A 58 7.92 12.31 8.30
CA LEU A 58 7.96 12.19 9.76
C LEU A 58 7.47 10.81 10.22
N PRO A 59 8.19 10.14 11.14
CA PRO A 59 7.65 8.95 11.80
C PRO A 59 6.38 9.35 12.57
N GLY A 60 5.33 8.59 12.38
CA GLY A 60 4.07 8.87 13.06
C GLY A 60 3.14 9.86 12.37
N GLY A 61 3.61 10.63 11.41
CA GLY A 61 2.86 11.67 10.70
C GLY A 61 1.86 11.20 9.64
N LEU A 62 1.45 9.93 9.63
CA LEU A 62 0.75 9.36 8.50
C LEU A 62 -0.68 8.98 8.84
N ALA A 63 -1.52 9.97 9.01
CA ALA A 63 -2.94 9.77 8.86
C ALA A 63 -3.25 9.42 7.39
N VAL A 64 -4.12 8.45 7.18
CA VAL A 64 -4.75 8.16 5.89
C VAL A 64 -6.19 8.59 6.00
N ASN A 65 -6.61 9.50 5.13
CA ASN A 65 -8.01 9.86 5.03
C ASN A 65 -8.72 8.78 4.20
N TRP A 66 -9.57 8.00 4.85
CA TRP A 66 -10.34 6.95 4.22
C TRP A 66 -11.73 7.43 3.83
N ALA A 67 -12.13 7.18 2.59
CA ALA A 67 -13.47 7.43 2.09
C ALA A 67 -14.09 6.11 1.63
N ALA A 68 -15.30 5.82 2.11
CA ALA A 68 -16.07 4.66 1.67
C ALA A 68 -16.73 4.95 0.31
N SER A 69 -16.64 3.99 -0.62
CA SER A 69 -17.37 4.02 -1.88
C SER A 69 -18.82 3.52 -1.71
N PRO A 70 -19.72 3.82 -2.64
CA PRO A 70 -21.09 3.33 -2.57
C PRO A 70 -21.25 1.85 -2.95
N ILE A 71 -20.23 1.20 -3.50
CA ILE A 71 -20.30 -0.22 -3.89
C ILE A 71 -20.01 -1.12 -2.71
N VAL A 72 -20.76 -2.21 -2.59
CA VAL A 72 -20.68 -3.19 -1.50
C VAL A 72 -20.50 -4.58 -2.10
N GLY A 73 -19.60 -5.40 -1.51
CA GLY A 73 -19.35 -6.75 -2.01
C GLY A 73 -18.39 -7.55 -1.11
N SER A 74 -18.24 -8.82 -1.42
CA SER A 74 -17.21 -9.69 -0.81
C SER A 74 -15.93 -9.62 -1.63
N TRP A 75 -15.16 -8.55 -1.42
CA TRP A 75 -14.00 -8.20 -2.24
C TRP A 75 -12.88 -9.22 -2.13
N THR A 76 -12.45 -9.77 -3.27
CA THR A 76 -11.37 -10.76 -3.40
C THR A 76 -10.12 -10.20 -4.05
N GLY A 77 -10.25 -9.13 -4.85
CA GLY A 77 -9.13 -8.48 -5.51
C GLY A 77 -9.38 -7.01 -5.76
N LEU A 78 -8.31 -6.22 -5.66
CA LEU A 78 -8.28 -4.80 -5.95
C LEU A 78 -7.03 -4.47 -6.76
N ALA A 79 -7.16 -3.59 -7.73
CA ALA A 79 -6.03 -3.10 -8.51
C ALA A 79 -6.14 -1.59 -8.72
N SER A 80 -4.99 -0.95 -8.89
CA SER A 80 -4.87 0.49 -9.09
C SER A 80 -3.90 0.79 -10.22
N SER A 81 -4.18 1.81 -11.02
CA SER A 81 -3.17 2.46 -11.85
C SER A 81 -2.05 3.05 -10.98
N SER A 82 -0.90 3.35 -11.57
CA SER A 82 0.23 3.93 -10.86
C SER A 82 -0.10 5.26 -10.18
N ALA A 83 -0.97 6.07 -10.78
CA ALA A 83 -1.44 7.36 -10.24
C ALA A 83 -2.66 7.23 -9.31
N GLY A 84 -3.34 6.08 -9.28
CA GLY A 84 -4.54 5.87 -8.48
C GLY A 84 -5.80 6.54 -9.00
N ASP A 85 -5.80 7.00 -10.23
CA ASP A 85 -6.98 7.58 -10.91
C ASP A 85 -7.90 6.50 -11.47
N ARG A 86 -7.36 5.35 -11.89
CA ARG A 86 -8.10 4.19 -12.36
C ARG A 86 -7.99 3.05 -11.36
N LEU A 87 -9.13 2.53 -10.95
CA LEU A 87 -9.25 1.49 -9.95
C LEU A 87 -10.14 0.35 -10.46
N VAL A 88 -9.84 -0.86 -10.02
CA VAL A 88 -10.67 -2.04 -10.30
C VAL A 88 -10.92 -2.79 -9.01
N ALA A 89 -12.15 -3.26 -8.84
CA ALA A 89 -12.57 -4.08 -7.71
C ALA A 89 -13.34 -5.30 -8.20
N VAL A 90 -12.98 -6.48 -7.69
CA VAL A 90 -13.66 -7.75 -8.00
C VAL A 90 -14.14 -8.43 -6.73
N SER A 91 -15.30 -9.07 -6.84
CA SER A 91 -16.00 -9.66 -5.70
C SER A 91 -16.34 -11.13 -5.96
N ALA A 92 -16.22 -11.95 -4.91
CA ALA A 92 -16.69 -13.33 -4.94
C ALA A 92 -18.21 -13.45 -5.12
N SER A 93 -18.97 -12.40 -4.80
CA SER A 93 -20.43 -12.35 -5.03
C SER A 93 -20.82 -12.08 -6.48
N GLY A 94 -19.86 -11.86 -7.36
CA GLY A 94 -20.06 -11.89 -8.81
C GLY A 94 -19.81 -10.58 -9.54
N GLU A 95 -19.48 -9.49 -8.87
CA GLU A 95 -19.33 -8.18 -9.49
C GLU A 95 -17.88 -7.84 -9.83
N LEU A 96 -17.68 -7.18 -10.97
CA LEU A 96 -16.48 -6.47 -11.34
C LEU A 96 -16.83 -5.01 -11.60
N TYR A 97 -16.16 -4.10 -10.89
CA TYR A 97 -16.34 -2.66 -11.04
C TYR A 97 -15.03 -1.99 -11.46
N THR A 98 -15.15 -0.92 -12.25
CA THR A 98 -14.05 0.00 -12.56
C THR A 98 -14.41 1.42 -12.16
N SER A 99 -13.38 2.19 -11.77
CA SER A 99 -13.46 3.63 -11.55
C SER A 99 -12.37 4.32 -12.37
N ALA A 100 -12.67 5.47 -12.96
CA ALA A 100 -11.72 6.30 -13.72
C ALA A 100 -11.47 7.67 -13.05
N ASN A 101 -11.91 7.84 -11.79
CA ASN A 101 -11.80 9.09 -11.03
C ASN A 101 -11.44 8.83 -9.56
N ALA A 102 -10.46 7.94 -9.34
CA ALA A 102 -9.91 7.64 -8.02
C ALA A 102 -10.95 7.12 -7.00
N GLY A 103 -11.96 6.41 -7.47
CA GLY A 103 -13.03 5.83 -6.63
C GLY A 103 -14.22 6.76 -6.38
N GLY A 104 -14.25 7.97 -6.99
CA GLY A 104 -15.38 8.87 -6.87
C GLY A 104 -16.66 8.29 -7.47
N ASN A 105 -16.55 7.60 -8.60
CA ASN A 105 -17.64 6.86 -9.25
C ASN A 105 -17.16 5.46 -9.64
N TRP A 106 -18.06 4.49 -9.56
CA TRP A 106 -17.81 3.11 -9.93
C TRP A 106 -18.83 2.64 -10.96
N SER A 107 -18.35 2.00 -12.02
CA SER A 107 -19.16 1.43 -13.09
C SER A 107 -19.10 -0.09 -13.03
N PRO A 108 -20.24 -0.81 -12.95
CA PRO A 108 -20.25 -2.25 -13.11
C PRO A 108 -19.87 -2.63 -14.56
N ARG A 109 -19.06 -3.69 -14.69
CA ARG A 109 -18.56 -4.15 -16.01
C ARG A 109 -19.00 -5.56 -16.33
N LEU A 110 -18.69 -6.50 -15.47
CA LEU A 110 -19.07 -7.91 -15.59
C LEU A 110 -19.73 -8.37 -14.31
N ILE A 111 -20.76 -9.17 -14.43
CA ILE A 111 -21.51 -9.74 -13.31
C ILE A 111 -21.66 -11.26 -13.47
N GLY A 112 -21.94 -11.95 -12.36
CA GLY A 112 -22.27 -13.38 -12.35
C GLY A 112 -21.08 -14.32 -12.40
N GLN A 113 -19.85 -13.85 -12.10
CA GLN A 113 -18.64 -14.68 -12.05
C GLN A 113 -18.07 -14.74 -10.63
N THR A 114 -17.54 -15.88 -10.20
CA THR A 114 -16.82 -15.99 -8.91
C THR A 114 -15.39 -15.48 -9.07
N TRP A 115 -15.22 -14.14 -9.01
CA TRP A 115 -13.93 -13.52 -9.18
C TRP A 115 -12.98 -13.86 -8.02
N SER A 116 -11.74 -14.21 -8.34
CA SER A 116 -10.69 -14.52 -7.35
C SER A 116 -9.62 -13.45 -7.23
N SER A 117 -9.28 -12.77 -8.33
CA SER A 117 -8.18 -11.80 -8.36
C SER A 117 -8.29 -10.86 -9.55
N VAL A 118 -7.63 -9.70 -9.47
CA VAL A 118 -7.50 -8.73 -10.56
C VAL A 118 -6.14 -8.05 -10.53
N ALA A 119 -5.60 -7.73 -11.70
CA ALA A 119 -4.39 -6.94 -11.90
C ALA A 119 -4.61 -5.89 -12.98
N SER A 120 -3.82 -4.81 -12.94
CA SER A 120 -3.91 -3.69 -13.87
C SER A 120 -2.52 -3.27 -14.34
N SER A 121 -2.42 -2.76 -15.56
CA SER A 121 -1.26 -2.01 -16.05
C SER A 121 -1.10 -0.68 -15.31
N SER A 122 0.06 -0.05 -15.43
CA SER A 122 0.37 1.22 -14.77
C SER A 122 -0.55 2.37 -15.17
N ASP A 123 -1.06 2.38 -16.39
CA ASP A 123 -2.03 3.37 -16.90
C ASP A 123 -3.49 3.01 -16.57
N GLY A 124 -3.74 1.81 -16.01
CA GLY A 124 -5.07 1.32 -15.68
C GLY A 124 -5.95 0.93 -16.87
N LEU A 125 -5.39 0.87 -18.08
CA LEU A 125 -6.15 0.54 -19.29
C LEU A 125 -6.19 -0.96 -19.55
N LYS A 126 -5.08 -1.68 -19.34
CA LYS A 126 -5.07 -3.13 -19.48
C LYS A 126 -5.37 -3.78 -18.13
N ILE A 127 -6.41 -4.57 -18.09
CA ILE A 127 -6.90 -5.24 -16.88
C ILE A 127 -6.93 -6.74 -17.12
N LEU A 128 -6.43 -7.52 -16.18
CA LEU A 128 -6.56 -8.97 -16.15
C LEU A 128 -7.35 -9.38 -14.91
N ALA A 129 -8.40 -10.16 -15.08
CA ALA A 129 -9.23 -10.66 -13.98
C ALA A 129 -9.40 -12.18 -14.07
N ALA A 130 -9.38 -12.85 -12.94
CA ALA A 130 -9.45 -14.30 -12.84
C ALA A 130 -10.76 -14.75 -12.19
N VAL A 131 -11.36 -15.82 -12.74
CA VAL A 131 -12.56 -16.48 -12.21
C VAL A 131 -12.16 -17.83 -11.60
N ASN A 132 -12.49 -18.05 -10.35
CA ASN A 132 -12.25 -19.34 -9.70
C ASN A 132 -13.16 -20.43 -10.31
N GLY A 133 -12.55 -21.44 -10.91
CA GLY A 133 -13.26 -22.48 -11.67
C GLY A 133 -13.72 -22.05 -13.07
N GLY A 134 -13.30 -20.87 -13.53
CA GLY A 134 -13.66 -20.29 -14.84
C GLY A 134 -12.44 -19.83 -15.64
N SER A 135 -12.64 -18.80 -16.46
CA SER A 135 -11.64 -18.27 -17.39
C SER A 135 -10.83 -17.11 -16.81
N LEU A 136 -9.74 -16.78 -17.48
CA LEU A 136 -9.09 -15.48 -17.38
C LEU A 136 -9.81 -14.51 -18.33
N TYR A 137 -10.09 -13.30 -17.85
CA TYR A 137 -10.68 -12.21 -18.61
C TYR A 137 -9.70 -11.06 -18.70
N TRP A 138 -9.54 -10.47 -19.88
CA TRP A 138 -8.72 -9.27 -20.03
C TRP A 138 -9.43 -8.18 -20.81
N SER A 139 -9.15 -6.95 -20.43
CA SER A 139 -9.65 -5.74 -21.09
C SER A 139 -8.46 -4.90 -21.53
N PRO A 140 -8.46 -4.38 -22.79
CA PRO A 140 -7.41 -3.47 -23.27
C PRO A 140 -7.76 -1.99 -23.08
N ASP A 141 -8.95 -1.62 -22.57
CA ASP A 141 -9.57 -0.30 -22.67
C ASP A 141 -10.21 0.19 -21.35
N GLY A 142 -9.65 -0.21 -20.22
CA GLY A 142 -10.11 0.21 -18.89
C GLY A 142 -11.42 -0.43 -18.45
N GLY A 143 -11.72 -1.62 -18.99
CA GLY A 143 -12.90 -2.40 -18.64
C GLY A 143 -14.13 -2.09 -19.51
N ASN A 144 -13.99 -1.38 -20.62
CA ASN A 144 -15.12 -1.12 -21.53
C ASN A 144 -15.42 -2.33 -22.41
N SER A 145 -14.40 -3.07 -22.85
CA SER A 145 -14.53 -4.35 -23.54
C SER A 145 -13.74 -5.44 -22.85
N TRP A 146 -14.18 -6.70 -23.01
CA TRP A 146 -13.58 -7.85 -22.37
C TRP A 146 -13.47 -9.03 -23.31
N LEU A 147 -12.33 -9.71 -23.26
CA LEU A 147 -12.04 -10.98 -23.90
C LEU A 147 -11.77 -12.02 -22.81
N ASN A 148 -11.91 -13.31 -23.14
CA ASN A 148 -11.55 -14.40 -22.22
C ASN A 148 -10.87 -15.54 -22.95
N ASP A 149 -10.13 -16.37 -22.20
CA ASP A 149 -9.35 -17.49 -22.74
C ASP A 149 -10.16 -18.79 -22.92
N GLY A 150 -11.40 -18.82 -22.46
CA GLY A 150 -12.28 -20.00 -22.53
C GLY A 150 -11.82 -21.20 -21.69
N THR A 151 -10.79 -21.05 -20.86
CA THR A 151 -10.25 -22.17 -20.06
C THR A 151 -10.84 -22.18 -18.65
N GLY A 152 -11.34 -23.34 -18.21
CA GLY A 152 -11.84 -23.50 -16.83
C GLY A 152 -10.76 -24.03 -15.89
N ARG A 153 -10.23 -23.15 -14.98
CA ARG A 153 -9.29 -23.56 -13.93
C ARG A 153 -9.63 -22.90 -12.60
N ALA A 154 -9.18 -23.51 -11.52
CA ALA A 154 -9.31 -22.93 -10.19
C ALA A 154 -8.29 -21.78 -10.02
N TRP A 155 -8.45 -20.68 -10.80
CA TRP A 155 -7.58 -19.53 -10.74
C TRP A 155 -7.62 -18.87 -9.36
N THR A 156 -6.47 -18.59 -8.77
CA THR A 156 -6.35 -18.00 -7.43
C THR A 156 -5.86 -16.57 -7.46
N ALA A 157 -4.88 -16.27 -8.32
CA ALA A 157 -4.31 -14.93 -8.40
C ALA A 157 -3.77 -14.62 -9.79
N VAL A 158 -3.71 -13.33 -10.10
CA VAL A 158 -3.09 -12.78 -11.31
C VAL A 158 -2.20 -11.58 -10.96
N ALA A 159 -1.16 -11.37 -11.77
CA ALA A 159 -0.36 -10.15 -11.73
C ALA A 159 0.04 -9.71 -13.15
N SER A 160 0.41 -8.43 -13.28
CA SER A 160 0.72 -7.78 -14.54
C SER A 160 2.00 -6.96 -14.43
N SER A 161 2.76 -6.88 -15.53
CA SER A 161 3.78 -5.84 -15.71
C SER A 161 3.14 -4.46 -15.86
N ALA A 162 3.93 -3.41 -15.73
CA ALA A 162 3.48 -2.02 -15.84
C ALA A 162 2.85 -1.70 -17.21
N ASP A 163 3.36 -2.30 -18.28
CA ASP A 163 2.85 -2.15 -19.64
C ASP A 163 1.65 -3.07 -19.98
N GLY A 164 1.31 -3.99 -19.08
CA GLY A 164 0.22 -4.96 -19.24
C GLY A 164 0.47 -6.03 -20.30
N ASN A 165 1.71 -6.19 -20.79
CA ASN A 165 2.04 -7.18 -21.82
C ASN A 165 2.52 -8.50 -21.22
N ARG A 166 3.19 -8.46 -20.05
CA ARG A 166 3.62 -9.65 -19.33
C ARG A 166 2.67 -9.92 -18.19
N LEU A 167 2.04 -11.06 -18.25
CA LEU A 167 1.01 -11.46 -17.31
C LEU A 167 1.38 -12.79 -16.65
N VAL A 168 0.97 -12.98 -15.42
CA VAL A 168 1.12 -14.24 -14.72
C VAL A 168 -0.18 -14.58 -13.99
N ALA A 169 -0.55 -15.86 -14.02
CA ALA A 169 -1.73 -16.39 -13.35
C ALA A 169 -1.38 -17.69 -12.62
N THR A 170 -1.96 -17.90 -11.45
CA THR A 170 -1.79 -19.12 -10.63
C THR A 170 -3.11 -19.84 -10.48
N ALA A 171 -3.06 -21.18 -10.53
CA ALA A 171 -4.21 -22.06 -10.33
C ALA A 171 -4.02 -22.92 -9.08
N TYR A 172 -5.05 -23.05 -8.22
CA TYR A 172 -5.02 -23.93 -7.04
C TYR A 172 -4.92 -25.39 -7.47
N LEU A 173 -3.98 -26.12 -6.88
CA LEU A 173 -3.61 -27.52 -7.25
C LEU A 173 -3.26 -27.65 -8.74
N GLY A 174 -2.94 -26.56 -9.40
CA GLY A 174 -2.53 -26.45 -10.79
C GLY A 174 -1.16 -25.78 -10.92
N GLN A 175 -0.85 -25.30 -12.12
CA GLN A 175 0.41 -24.68 -12.49
C GLN A 175 0.36 -23.15 -12.38
N ILE A 176 1.53 -22.52 -12.49
CA ILE A 176 1.67 -21.11 -12.86
C ILE A 176 1.58 -21.01 -14.39
N TRP A 177 0.95 -19.96 -14.88
CA TRP A 177 0.83 -19.65 -16.31
C TRP A 177 1.36 -18.25 -16.58
N THR A 178 2.13 -18.08 -17.65
CA THR A 178 2.68 -16.79 -18.08
C THR A 178 2.25 -16.46 -19.50
N SER A 179 2.00 -15.18 -19.74
CA SER A 179 1.78 -14.60 -21.07
C SER A 179 2.80 -13.49 -21.31
N SER A 180 3.25 -13.31 -22.55
CA SER A 180 4.14 -12.22 -22.98
C SER A 180 3.51 -11.33 -24.05
N ASP A 181 2.25 -11.51 -24.36
CA ASP A 181 1.51 -10.87 -25.47
C ASP A 181 0.17 -10.26 -25.01
N GLY A 182 0.08 -9.88 -23.73
CA GLY A 182 -1.11 -9.24 -23.17
C GLY A 182 -2.29 -10.19 -22.95
N GLY A 183 -2.04 -11.50 -22.82
CA GLY A 183 -3.06 -12.50 -22.53
C GLY A 183 -3.60 -13.23 -23.75
N LEU A 184 -3.04 -13.00 -24.94
CA LEU A 184 -3.47 -13.68 -26.17
C LEU A 184 -3.01 -15.14 -26.18
N SER A 185 -1.84 -15.44 -25.62
CA SER A 185 -1.35 -16.81 -25.42
C SER A 185 -0.78 -17.02 -24.01
N TRP A 186 -0.90 -18.25 -23.54
CA TRP A 186 -0.47 -18.64 -22.19
C TRP A 186 0.40 -19.89 -22.22
N THR A 187 1.51 -19.84 -21.49
CA THR A 187 2.44 -20.96 -21.33
C THR A 187 2.42 -21.46 -19.90
N ALA A 188 2.21 -22.77 -19.73
CA ALA A 188 2.31 -23.42 -18.42
C ALA A 188 3.76 -23.40 -17.91
N ARG A 189 3.92 -23.04 -16.66
CA ARG A 189 5.20 -22.98 -15.92
C ARG A 189 5.08 -23.79 -14.64
N GLU A 190 6.15 -24.18 -14.07
CA GLU A 190 6.25 -24.83 -12.77
C GLU A 190 5.23 -25.99 -12.55
N SER A 191 5.45 -26.80 -11.53
CA SER A 191 4.64 -27.97 -11.21
C SER A 191 3.34 -27.60 -10.47
N ASN A 192 2.39 -28.53 -10.45
CA ASN A 192 1.14 -28.39 -9.73
C ASN A 192 1.37 -28.23 -8.23
N ARG A 193 0.85 -27.14 -7.65
CA ARG A 193 0.91 -26.85 -6.21
C ARG A 193 -0.36 -26.12 -5.76
N ALA A 194 -0.55 -26.02 -4.46
CA ALA A 194 -1.60 -25.21 -3.87
C ALA A 194 -1.23 -23.69 -3.96
N TRP A 195 -1.06 -23.18 -5.19
CA TRP A 195 -0.75 -21.76 -5.42
C TRP A 195 -1.85 -20.87 -4.87
N ARG A 196 -1.46 -19.81 -4.17
CA ARG A 196 -2.39 -18.90 -3.50
C ARG A 196 -2.36 -17.48 -4.04
N ALA A 197 -1.16 -16.91 -4.21
CA ALA A 197 -1.00 -15.57 -4.72
C ALA A 197 0.26 -15.46 -5.59
N VAL A 198 0.30 -14.41 -6.42
CA VAL A 198 1.46 -14.06 -7.26
C VAL A 198 1.55 -12.55 -7.37
N ALA A 199 2.79 -12.03 -7.44
CA ALA A 199 3.07 -10.62 -7.69
C ALA A 199 4.22 -10.47 -8.69
N SER A 200 4.30 -9.29 -9.35
CA SER A 200 5.21 -9.00 -10.45
C SER A 200 5.91 -7.67 -10.25
N SER A 201 7.19 -7.59 -10.63
CA SER A 201 7.90 -6.31 -10.85
C SER A 201 7.31 -5.55 -12.04
N SER A 202 7.65 -4.28 -12.17
CA SER A 202 7.09 -3.42 -13.23
C SER A 202 7.45 -3.89 -14.65
N ASP A 203 8.61 -4.50 -14.83
CA ASP A 203 9.05 -5.06 -16.12
C ASP A 203 8.57 -6.51 -16.34
N GLY A 204 7.92 -7.11 -15.36
CA GLY A 204 7.46 -8.50 -15.39
C GLY A 204 8.57 -9.53 -15.22
N ARG A 205 9.83 -9.12 -15.03
CA ARG A 205 10.98 -10.01 -14.96
C ARG A 205 11.06 -10.77 -13.63
N VAL A 206 10.81 -10.06 -12.54
CA VAL A 206 10.88 -10.62 -11.20
C VAL A 206 9.48 -10.90 -10.69
N LEU A 207 9.25 -12.16 -10.33
CA LEU A 207 7.95 -12.64 -9.87
C LEU A 207 8.12 -13.36 -8.53
N VAL A 208 7.13 -13.24 -7.66
CA VAL A 208 7.00 -14.07 -6.46
C VAL A 208 5.66 -14.77 -6.46
N ALA A 209 5.64 -16.08 -6.26
CA ALA A 209 4.44 -16.89 -6.12
C ALA A 209 4.45 -17.63 -4.79
N VAL A 210 3.33 -17.61 -4.08
CA VAL A 210 3.20 -18.20 -2.76
C VAL A 210 2.22 -19.35 -2.75
N THR A 211 2.45 -20.32 -1.86
CA THR A 211 1.66 -21.53 -1.74
C THR A 211 0.98 -21.64 -0.38
N ASN A 212 -0.10 -22.37 -0.34
CA ASN A 212 -0.77 -22.73 0.92
C ASN A 212 -0.12 -24.01 1.50
N GLY A 213 0.64 -23.86 2.59
CA GLY A 213 1.25 -24.97 3.31
C GLY A 213 2.60 -25.45 2.77
N ALA A 214 3.24 -24.73 1.82
CA ALA A 214 4.56 -25.05 1.30
C ALA A 214 5.43 -23.78 1.16
N GLN A 215 6.55 -23.87 0.45
CA GLN A 215 7.49 -22.77 0.24
C GLN A 215 6.88 -21.68 -0.65
N LEU A 216 7.44 -20.48 -0.63
CA LEU A 216 7.26 -19.49 -1.69
C LEU A 216 8.31 -19.69 -2.78
N TYR A 217 8.03 -19.20 -3.97
CA TYR A 217 8.86 -19.35 -5.15
C TYR A 217 9.14 -18.00 -5.78
N VAL A 218 10.37 -17.79 -6.25
CA VAL A 218 10.80 -16.59 -6.92
C VAL A 218 11.35 -16.93 -8.31
N SER A 219 10.94 -16.15 -9.30
CA SER A 219 11.50 -16.14 -10.65
C SER A 219 12.18 -14.80 -10.90
N THR A 220 13.30 -14.80 -11.63
CA THR A 220 14.00 -13.58 -12.10
C THR A 220 14.17 -13.54 -13.62
N ASP A 221 13.40 -14.38 -14.32
CA ASP A 221 13.48 -14.61 -15.76
C ASP A 221 12.08 -14.66 -16.42
N TYR A 222 11.16 -13.79 -15.98
CA TYR A 222 9.78 -13.69 -16.52
C TYR A 222 8.92 -14.94 -16.28
N GLY A 223 9.23 -15.70 -15.22
CA GLY A 223 8.50 -16.91 -14.89
C GLY A 223 8.92 -18.15 -15.67
N VAL A 224 10.02 -18.10 -16.39
CA VAL A 224 10.54 -19.26 -17.14
C VAL A 224 11.05 -20.33 -16.18
N SER A 225 11.80 -19.92 -15.16
CA SER A 225 12.25 -20.80 -14.07
C SER A 225 11.87 -20.23 -12.70
N TRP A 226 11.71 -21.10 -11.72
CA TRP A 226 11.28 -20.77 -10.37
C TRP A 226 12.18 -21.44 -9.34
N THR A 227 12.58 -20.67 -8.34
CA THR A 227 13.42 -21.17 -7.24
C THR A 227 12.63 -21.11 -5.94
N ALA A 228 12.56 -22.24 -5.24
CA ALA A 228 11.95 -22.30 -3.91
C ALA A 228 12.75 -21.46 -2.91
N ARG A 229 12.06 -20.64 -2.12
CA ARG A 229 12.62 -19.76 -1.10
C ARG A 229 11.79 -19.85 0.17
N ALA A 230 12.38 -19.42 1.28
CA ALA A 230 11.80 -19.49 2.63
C ALA A 230 11.29 -20.87 3.04
N ASN A 231 10.98 -21.05 4.32
CA ASN A 231 10.40 -22.29 4.84
C ASN A 231 8.91 -22.37 4.53
N GLY A 232 8.36 -23.59 4.53
CA GLY A 232 6.94 -23.83 4.30
C GLY A 232 6.07 -23.13 5.33
N GLN A 233 5.11 -22.31 4.86
CA GLN A 233 4.13 -21.59 5.64
C GLN A 233 2.78 -21.63 4.92
N PHE A 234 1.72 -21.28 5.62
CA PHE A 234 0.42 -21.00 5.01
C PHE A 234 0.42 -19.56 4.43
N TRP A 235 1.15 -19.39 3.33
CA TRP A 235 1.25 -18.10 2.66
C TRP A 235 -0.09 -17.66 2.09
N TRP A 236 -0.39 -16.35 2.18
CA TRP A 236 -1.70 -15.84 1.77
C TRP A 236 -1.63 -14.84 0.63
N SER A 237 -0.76 -13.84 0.71
CA SER A 237 -0.65 -12.75 -0.27
C SER A 237 0.82 -12.40 -0.50
N ALA A 238 1.10 -11.73 -1.62
CA ALA A 238 2.44 -11.24 -1.95
C ALA A 238 2.39 -9.89 -2.65
N ALA A 239 3.47 -9.10 -2.50
CA ALA A 239 3.71 -7.84 -3.20
C ALA A 239 5.18 -7.70 -3.55
N VAL A 240 5.47 -6.95 -4.64
CA VAL A 240 6.83 -6.73 -5.16
C VAL A 240 6.99 -5.26 -5.54
N SER A 241 8.15 -4.66 -5.21
CA SER A 241 8.54 -3.32 -5.70
C SER A 241 8.73 -3.30 -7.21
N ALA A 242 8.70 -2.11 -7.81
CA ALA A 242 8.81 -1.95 -9.26
C ALA A 242 10.10 -2.55 -9.85
N ASP A 243 11.21 -2.44 -9.14
CA ASP A 243 12.51 -2.99 -9.52
C ASP A 243 12.67 -4.49 -9.21
N GLY A 244 11.71 -5.08 -8.50
CA GLY A 244 11.75 -6.48 -8.07
C GLY A 244 12.62 -6.74 -6.85
N LYS A 245 13.31 -5.74 -6.31
CA LYS A 245 14.29 -5.92 -5.24
C LYS A 245 13.63 -6.19 -3.89
N THR A 246 12.58 -5.43 -3.58
CA THR A 246 11.85 -5.55 -2.30
C THR A 246 10.56 -6.34 -2.51
N MET A 247 10.37 -7.35 -1.69
CA MET A 247 9.21 -8.22 -1.74
C MET A 247 8.59 -8.38 -0.36
N PHE A 248 7.29 -8.59 -0.32
CA PHE A 248 6.53 -8.89 0.90
C PHE A 248 5.66 -10.12 0.66
N ALA A 249 5.54 -10.95 1.70
CA ALA A 249 4.62 -12.08 1.70
C ALA A 249 3.94 -12.19 3.07
N THR A 250 2.62 -12.40 3.08
CA THR A 250 1.85 -12.58 4.32
C THR A 250 1.61 -14.04 4.60
N VAL A 251 1.60 -14.41 5.89
CA VAL A 251 1.29 -15.76 6.38
C VAL A 251 -0.06 -15.70 7.09
N ASP A 252 -0.94 -16.65 6.77
CA ASP A 252 -2.21 -16.84 7.50
C ASP A 252 -1.94 -17.15 8.96
N THR A 253 -2.50 -16.35 9.90
CA THR A 253 -2.23 -16.41 11.33
C THR A 253 -0.75 -16.30 11.72
N GLY A 254 0.09 -15.76 10.81
CA GLY A 254 1.52 -15.60 10.97
C GLY A 254 2.00 -14.17 10.81
N ALA A 255 3.26 -13.99 10.44
CA ALA A 255 3.89 -12.68 10.22
C ALA A 255 3.79 -12.22 8.76
N ILE A 256 4.07 -10.95 8.50
CA ILE A 256 4.50 -10.46 7.19
C ILE A 256 6.01 -10.71 7.11
N TRP A 257 6.44 -11.34 6.03
CA TRP A 257 7.84 -11.55 5.70
C TRP A 257 8.25 -10.59 4.60
N ALA A 258 9.50 -10.12 4.67
CA ALA A 258 10.08 -9.26 3.65
C ALA A 258 11.44 -9.78 3.18
N SER A 259 11.72 -9.50 1.92
CA SER A 259 13.03 -9.64 1.28
C SER A 259 13.44 -8.30 0.68
N THR A 260 14.74 -7.98 0.69
CA THR A 260 15.32 -6.77 0.06
C THR A 260 16.44 -7.10 -0.92
N ASP A 261 16.52 -8.36 -1.34
CA ASP A 261 17.59 -8.93 -2.17
C ASP A 261 17.05 -9.84 -3.29
N PHE A 262 15.98 -9.40 -3.95
CA PHE A 262 15.31 -10.14 -5.03
C PHE A 262 14.78 -11.52 -4.59
N GLY A 263 14.32 -11.62 -3.33
CA GLY A 263 13.74 -12.84 -2.79
C GLY A 263 14.76 -13.92 -2.40
N THR A 264 16.05 -13.57 -2.29
CA THR A 264 17.11 -14.53 -1.89
C THR A 264 16.99 -14.88 -0.43
N THR A 265 16.83 -13.88 0.44
CA THR A 265 16.61 -14.06 1.88
C THR A 265 15.27 -13.44 2.31
N TRP A 266 14.66 -14.03 3.35
CA TRP A 266 13.37 -13.62 3.87
C TRP A 266 13.39 -13.55 5.38
N GLU A 267 12.86 -12.46 5.94
CA GLU A 267 12.79 -12.24 7.38
C GLU A 267 11.39 -11.77 7.81
N PRO A 268 10.89 -12.22 8.97
CA PRO A 268 9.63 -11.74 9.52
C PRO A 268 9.77 -10.27 9.98
N ARG A 269 8.76 -9.45 9.68
CA ARG A 269 8.71 -8.01 9.99
C ARG A 269 7.60 -7.62 10.96
N THR A 270 6.70 -8.52 11.29
CA THR A 270 5.56 -8.25 12.18
C THR A 270 5.35 -9.37 13.18
N THR A 271 4.54 -9.09 14.21
CA THR A 271 3.93 -10.13 15.03
C THR A 271 2.84 -10.87 14.26
N ASN A 272 2.50 -12.07 14.72
CA ASN A 272 1.50 -12.91 14.09
C ASN A 272 0.11 -12.27 14.17
N ARG A 273 -0.56 -12.22 13.00
CA ARG A 273 -1.95 -11.78 12.84
C ARG A 273 -2.59 -12.54 11.67
N ASP A 274 -3.90 -12.39 11.53
CA ASP A 274 -4.65 -12.94 10.39
C ASP A 274 -4.53 -12.01 9.17
N TRP A 275 -3.35 -12.03 8.52
CA TRP A 275 -3.05 -11.20 7.36
C TRP A 275 -3.75 -11.74 6.09
N ARG A 276 -4.41 -10.85 5.33
CA ARG A 276 -5.18 -11.19 4.12
C ARG A 276 -4.65 -10.55 2.84
N GLY A 277 -3.99 -9.43 2.94
CA GLY A 277 -3.47 -8.74 1.76
C GLY A 277 -2.27 -7.89 2.11
N VAL A 278 -1.39 -7.68 1.15
CA VAL A 278 -0.28 -6.74 1.23
C VAL A 278 -0.08 -6.07 -0.13
N ALA A 279 0.19 -4.77 -0.11
CA ALA A 279 0.57 -4.00 -1.29
C ALA A 279 1.69 -3.02 -0.95
N THR A 280 2.51 -2.68 -1.94
CA THR A 280 3.67 -1.80 -1.75
C THR A 280 3.74 -0.73 -2.84
N SER A 281 4.39 0.39 -2.54
CA SER A 281 4.79 1.40 -3.52
C SER A 281 5.87 0.86 -4.45
N ALA A 282 6.12 1.57 -5.55
CA ALA A 282 7.12 1.21 -6.56
C ALA A 282 8.55 1.09 -5.98
N ASP A 283 8.88 1.91 -5.00
CA ASP A 283 10.18 1.89 -4.31
C ASP A 283 10.27 0.88 -3.16
N GLY A 284 9.19 0.15 -2.86
CA GLY A 284 9.12 -0.81 -1.76
C GLY A 284 9.05 -0.18 -0.36
N ARG A 285 9.05 1.15 -0.26
CA ARG A 285 9.13 1.88 1.01
C ARG A 285 7.79 1.94 1.75
N TRP A 286 6.71 2.23 1.00
CA TRP A 286 5.37 2.36 1.55
C TRP A 286 4.63 1.04 1.39
N VAL A 287 4.17 0.49 2.49
CA VAL A 287 3.49 -0.81 2.50
C VAL A 287 2.18 -0.68 3.25
N VAL A 288 1.13 -1.27 2.72
CA VAL A 288 -0.16 -1.41 3.39
C VAL A 288 -0.53 -2.88 3.46
N ALA A 289 -1.06 -3.31 4.60
CA ALA A 289 -1.47 -4.69 4.82
C ALA A 289 -2.85 -4.77 5.49
N ALA A 290 -3.63 -5.74 5.04
CA ALA A 290 -4.99 -6.01 5.50
C ALA A 290 -5.01 -7.17 6.50
N THR A 291 -5.82 -7.04 7.55
CA THR A 291 -6.08 -8.14 8.51
C THR A 291 -7.57 -8.45 8.58
N SER A 292 -7.91 -9.74 8.69
CA SER A 292 -9.27 -10.17 8.97
C SER A 292 -9.61 -9.92 10.44
N GLY A 293 -10.63 -9.11 10.70
CA GLY A 293 -11.05 -8.77 12.08
C GLY A 293 -10.16 -7.75 12.80
N GLY A 294 -9.16 -7.16 12.13
CA GLY A 294 -8.24 -6.17 12.68
C GLY A 294 -8.26 -4.84 11.94
N THR A 295 -7.22 -4.04 12.14
CA THR A 295 -7.01 -2.76 11.46
C THR A 295 -6.19 -2.97 10.18
N LEU A 296 -6.32 -2.04 9.22
CA LEU A 296 -5.27 -1.89 8.20
C LEU A 296 -3.98 -1.46 8.91
N SER A 297 -2.87 -2.02 8.50
CA SER A 297 -1.54 -1.65 8.97
C SER A 297 -0.72 -1.08 7.83
N GLN A 298 0.07 -0.06 8.12
CA GLN A 298 0.98 0.53 7.15
C GLN A 298 2.40 0.63 7.68
N SER A 299 3.35 0.56 6.77
CA SER A 299 4.76 0.84 6.99
C SER A 299 5.22 1.94 6.04
N THR A 300 6.22 2.72 6.46
CA THR A 300 6.80 3.83 5.69
C THR A 300 8.30 3.67 5.46
N ASP A 301 8.82 2.55 5.90
CA ASP A 301 10.25 2.25 5.97
C ASP A 301 10.60 0.84 5.46
N GLY A 302 9.82 0.36 4.47
CA GLY A 302 10.06 -0.95 3.86
C GLY A 302 9.71 -2.12 4.78
N GLY A 303 8.72 -1.96 5.65
CA GLY A 303 8.24 -3.01 6.54
C GLY A 303 9.02 -3.15 7.84
N ASN A 304 9.96 -2.25 8.17
CA ASN A 304 10.71 -2.32 9.44
C ASN A 304 9.85 -1.89 10.62
N THR A 305 9.01 -0.86 10.45
CA THR A 305 8.03 -0.46 11.46
C THR A 305 6.62 -0.43 10.89
N TRP A 306 5.64 -0.76 11.73
CA TRP A 306 4.24 -0.89 11.33
C TRP A 306 3.32 -0.14 12.28
N ARG A 307 2.32 0.53 11.71
CA ARG A 307 1.28 1.26 12.44
C ARG A 307 -0.10 0.81 11.99
N ALA A 308 -1.00 0.68 12.95
CA ALA A 308 -2.41 0.51 12.66
C ALA A 308 -2.99 1.81 12.08
N THR A 309 -3.75 1.71 11.01
CA THR A 309 -4.64 2.77 10.53
C THR A 309 -6.03 2.61 11.15
N ALA A 310 -6.87 3.64 11.09
CA ALA A 310 -7.98 3.86 11.99
C ALA A 310 -8.99 2.72 12.18
N ASP A 311 -9.52 2.06 11.19
CA ASP A 311 -10.72 1.22 11.38
C ASP A 311 -10.44 -0.28 11.54
N THR A 312 -11.15 -0.91 12.48
CA THR A 312 -11.25 -2.37 12.55
C THR A 312 -12.26 -2.90 11.54
N GLY A 313 -12.01 -4.11 11.02
CA GLY A 313 -12.94 -4.78 10.10
C GLY A 313 -12.36 -6.03 9.46
N ALA A 314 -13.19 -6.77 8.74
CA ALA A 314 -12.77 -7.93 7.96
C ALA A 314 -12.16 -7.46 6.62
N TRP A 315 -10.96 -6.89 6.67
CA TRP A 315 -10.24 -6.45 5.48
C TRP A 315 -9.73 -7.66 4.69
N THR A 316 -9.97 -7.69 3.39
CA THR A 316 -9.70 -8.85 2.52
C THR A 316 -8.66 -8.57 1.47
N ALA A 317 -8.63 -7.35 0.91
CA ALA A 317 -7.74 -6.98 -0.18
C ALA A 317 -7.27 -5.54 -0.03
N VAL A 318 -6.07 -5.25 -0.53
CA VAL A 318 -5.48 -3.91 -0.59
C VAL A 318 -4.71 -3.72 -1.88
N ALA A 319 -4.64 -2.47 -2.36
CA ALA A 319 -3.73 -2.05 -3.42
C ALA A 319 -3.15 -0.67 -3.09
N SER A 320 -2.03 -0.30 -3.74
CA SER A 320 -1.30 0.94 -3.54
C SER A 320 -0.98 1.60 -4.87
N THR A 321 -0.90 2.93 -4.89
CA THR A 321 -0.29 3.67 -6.00
C THR A 321 1.23 3.49 -6.02
N ALA A 322 1.85 3.78 -7.16
CA ALA A 322 3.29 3.64 -7.33
C ALA A 322 4.11 4.50 -6.33
N ASP A 323 3.63 5.68 -5.99
CA ASP A 323 4.26 6.59 -5.02
C ASP A 323 3.84 6.34 -3.57
N GLY A 324 2.93 5.38 -3.31
CA GLY A 324 2.36 5.10 -1.99
C GLY A 324 1.51 6.25 -1.42
N SER A 325 1.08 7.21 -2.23
CA SER A 325 0.27 8.33 -1.77
C SER A 325 -1.21 7.97 -1.57
N ARG A 326 -1.68 6.94 -2.28
CA ARG A 326 -3.06 6.47 -2.19
C ARG A 326 -3.11 4.96 -2.00
N TYR A 327 -4.15 4.51 -1.32
CA TYR A 327 -4.46 3.11 -1.09
C TYR A 327 -5.90 2.82 -1.46
N ILE A 328 -6.17 1.59 -1.78
CA ILE A 328 -7.52 1.05 -1.93
C ILE A 328 -7.63 -0.21 -1.06
N ALA A 329 -8.70 -0.35 -0.32
CA ALA A 329 -8.93 -1.48 0.59
C ALA A 329 -10.38 -1.94 0.56
N GLY A 330 -10.58 -3.25 0.60
CA GLY A 330 -11.90 -3.88 0.59
C GLY A 330 -12.21 -4.57 1.92
N LYS A 331 -13.41 -4.36 2.44
CA LYS A 331 -13.97 -5.13 3.57
C LYS A 331 -14.95 -6.17 3.04
N SER A 332 -14.93 -7.38 3.59
CA SER A 332 -15.91 -8.42 3.26
C SER A 332 -17.32 -7.98 3.64
N GLY A 333 -18.25 -8.07 2.70
CA GLY A 333 -19.66 -7.69 2.89
C GLY A 333 -19.90 -6.19 3.09
N ALA A 334 -18.91 -5.34 2.75
CA ALA A 334 -18.98 -3.89 2.95
C ALA A 334 -18.37 -3.13 1.75
N ALA A 335 -18.17 -1.83 1.91
CA ALA A 335 -17.64 -0.94 0.87
C ALA A 335 -16.19 -1.26 0.46
N VAL A 336 -15.80 -0.80 -0.73
CA VAL A 336 -14.42 -0.49 -1.06
C VAL A 336 -14.09 0.88 -0.46
N TYR A 337 -12.92 1.02 0.12
CA TYR A 337 -12.41 2.26 0.69
C TYR A 337 -11.24 2.76 -0.12
N THR A 338 -11.22 4.05 -0.41
CA THR A 338 -10.05 4.74 -0.96
C THR A 338 -9.40 5.55 0.15
N GLY A 339 -8.09 5.37 0.33
CA GLY A 339 -7.30 6.08 1.32
C GLY A 339 -6.33 7.03 0.66
N GLN A 340 -6.28 8.28 1.11
CA GLN A 340 -5.26 9.23 0.69
C GLN A 340 -4.37 9.57 1.87
N ARG A 341 -3.07 9.41 1.68
CA ARG A 341 -2.08 9.77 2.69
C ARG A 341 -2.06 11.27 2.90
N VAL A 342 -2.09 11.69 4.15
CA VAL A 342 -1.93 13.09 4.52
C VAL A 342 -0.47 13.48 4.32
N LEU A 343 -0.21 14.36 3.37
CA LEU A 343 1.13 14.88 3.08
C LEU A 343 1.48 16.12 3.90
N TYR A 344 0.46 16.81 4.40
CA TYR A 344 0.56 18.05 5.17
C TYR A 344 -0.42 18.04 6.34
N THR A 345 -0.11 18.78 7.38
CA THR A 345 -1.08 19.12 8.43
C THR A 345 -2.29 19.88 7.83
N THR A 346 -3.39 19.91 8.57
CA THR A 346 -4.52 20.80 8.23
C THR A 346 -4.00 22.23 8.08
N THR A 347 -4.36 22.90 6.99
CA THR A 347 -3.92 24.30 6.77
C THR A 347 -4.56 25.23 7.81
N GLY A 348 -3.74 26.11 8.41
CA GLY A 348 -4.18 27.12 9.37
C GLY A 348 -3.99 26.75 10.83
N ALA A 349 -4.54 27.54 11.72
CA ALA A 349 -4.26 27.48 13.16
C ALA A 349 -4.69 26.18 13.88
N THR A 350 -5.54 25.36 13.24
CA THR A 350 -5.96 24.06 13.79
C THR A 350 -4.97 22.94 13.50
N GLY A 351 -4.08 23.13 12.51
CA GLY A 351 -3.05 22.16 12.16
C GLY A 351 -1.82 22.28 13.05
N GLY A 352 -1.05 21.19 13.11
CA GLY A 352 0.20 21.18 13.88
C GLY A 352 0.85 19.81 13.97
N VAL A 353 2.05 19.79 14.53
CA VAL A 353 2.82 18.58 14.83
C VAL A 353 3.19 18.57 16.32
N SER A 354 3.08 17.44 16.97
CA SER A 354 3.45 17.28 18.40
C SER A 354 4.49 16.19 18.59
N GLY A 355 5.30 16.33 19.61
CA GLY A 355 6.27 15.33 20.05
C GLY A 355 6.34 15.24 21.58
N GLY A 356 6.92 14.14 22.07
CA GLY A 356 7.10 13.87 23.48
C GLY A 356 8.47 14.32 24.02
N GLN A 357 8.80 13.81 25.20
CA GLN A 357 10.12 13.94 25.79
C GLN A 357 11.14 13.19 24.91
N ASN A 358 12.32 13.79 24.71
CA ASN A 358 13.40 13.32 23.85
C ASN A 358 13.08 13.31 22.34
N ASP A 359 11.92 13.81 21.92
CA ASP A 359 11.65 14.07 20.51
C ASP A 359 12.17 15.44 20.11
N ALA A 360 12.73 15.54 18.90
CA ALA A 360 13.13 16.81 18.31
C ALA A 360 12.70 16.89 16.84
N LEU A 361 12.30 18.07 16.40
CA LEU A 361 11.90 18.35 15.03
C LEU A 361 12.43 19.70 14.59
N GLN A 362 13.09 19.74 13.44
CA GLN A 362 13.50 20.96 12.78
C GLN A 362 12.75 21.11 11.47
N LEU A 363 12.08 22.23 11.32
CA LEU A 363 11.30 22.62 10.14
C LEU A 363 11.98 23.77 9.42
N GLN A 364 11.93 23.77 8.08
CA GLN A 364 12.39 24.88 7.25
C GLN A 364 11.22 25.38 6.38
N TYR A 365 11.10 26.69 6.28
CA TYR A 365 10.12 27.32 5.39
C TYR A 365 10.60 27.26 3.93
N VAL A 366 9.76 26.70 3.07
CA VAL A 366 10.05 26.49 1.65
C VAL A 366 9.21 27.37 0.71
N GLY A 367 8.45 28.30 1.28
CA GLY A 367 7.54 29.19 0.53
C GLY A 367 6.09 28.69 0.51
N GLY A 368 5.17 29.56 0.04
CA GLY A 368 3.75 29.21 -0.13
C GLY A 368 3.02 28.78 1.15
N GLY A 369 3.44 29.26 2.31
CA GLY A 369 2.89 28.86 3.62
C GLY A 369 3.37 27.49 4.10
N VAL A 370 4.35 26.86 3.45
CA VAL A 370 4.77 25.48 3.74
C VAL A 370 6.06 25.45 4.54
N PHE A 371 6.05 24.68 5.65
CA PHE A 371 7.22 24.26 6.39
C PHE A 371 7.50 22.78 6.17
N MET A 372 8.76 22.42 5.86
CA MET A 372 9.17 21.04 5.62
C MET A 372 10.13 20.57 6.70
N PRO A 373 10.02 19.32 7.18
CA PRO A 373 11.00 18.71 8.05
C PRO A 373 12.36 18.60 7.35
N ILE A 374 13.42 19.06 8.00
CA ILE A 374 14.80 18.92 7.53
C ILE A 374 15.63 18.00 8.43
N SER A 375 15.26 17.89 9.69
CA SER A 375 15.82 16.87 10.62
C SER A 375 14.83 16.55 11.73
N TYR A 376 14.93 15.34 12.26
CA TYR A 376 14.17 14.94 13.45
C TYR A 376 14.91 13.87 14.26
N VAL A 377 14.57 13.79 15.55
CA VAL A 377 14.84 12.67 16.44
C VAL A 377 13.52 12.32 17.11
N SER A 378 13.17 11.05 17.16
CA SER A 378 11.99 10.60 17.88
C SER A 378 12.30 9.33 18.67
N ALA A 379 12.15 9.41 19.98
CA ALA A 379 12.42 8.31 20.90
C ALA A 379 11.43 7.15 20.69
N ASN A 380 10.20 7.45 20.29
CA ASN A 380 9.12 6.47 20.10
C ASN A 380 8.70 6.29 18.63
N LEU A 381 9.47 6.85 17.68
CA LEU A 381 9.17 6.86 16.25
C LEU A 381 7.74 7.39 15.93
N GLN A 382 7.25 8.35 16.73
CA GLN A 382 5.88 8.87 16.62
C GLN A 382 5.81 10.36 16.87
N PHE A 383 5.42 11.13 15.84
CA PHE A 383 4.91 12.48 15.99
C PHE A 383 3.38 12.46 15.86
N GLY A 384 2.68 13.23 16.69
CA GLY A 384 1.25 13.50 16.47
C GLY A 384 1.08 14.52 15.34
N VAL A 385 0.13 14.31 14.45
CA VAL A 385 -0.20 15.22 13.34
C VAL A 385 -1.68 15.58 13.42
N ARG A 386 -1.99 16.89 13.23
CA ARG A 386 -3.36 17.44 13.21
C ARG A 386 -3.62 18.17 11.90
#